data_2649143ba9f7aa0ad09193a1d7c2c8b9
#
_entry.id   2649143ba9f7aa0ad09193a1d7c2c8b9
#
_cell.length_a   1.000
_cell.length_b   1.000
_cell.length_c   1.000
_cell.angle_alpha   90.00
_cell.angle_beta   90.00
_cell.angle_gamma   90.00
#
_symmetry.space_group_name_H-M   'P 1'
#
loop_
_entity.id
_entity.type
_entity.pdbx_description
1 polymer ?
#
loop_
_entity_poly.entity_id
_entity_poly.type
_entity_poly.pdbx_seq_one_letter_code
_entity_poly.pdbx_strand_id
1 'polypeptide(L)'
;EYMNYLIYEPKIDKVIFDNTITELRESVINKNNSPRAVYSDEINKIYSGNHPRRNPLTLEDIQLISPEKIMKEYKNKFDNFSKFNLVVVGSFEEKELENYLKKYIASLPSQEDNSNVKLLNLNVPKNIIKKDVIKGVDKKATITLIFPYNSQYGYEEKTLYNGFSQILDIALIEDIREKIGGVYSISSKVSLSPNNYGEDKLIISYSCDVARVEEIKKAVLKTLEKLLYSDIEKEKINSVVKNYELSYNTEVKENSFWLNYLYQKITVPDYKLATPKEYRELMTKENLWKVNRKAINLKNYIDVTLIPEKEKI
;
A
#
# COMPACT_ATOMS: atom_id res chain seq x y z
N GLU A 1 31.63 4.30 0.01
CA GLU A 1 32.28 5.63 0.15
C GLU A 1 31.23 6.74 0.12
N TYR A 2 30.43 6.89 -0.93
CA TYR A 2 29.42 7.96 -1.05
C TYR A 2 28.40 7.96 0.11
N MET A 3 27.88 6.79 0.51
CA MET A 3 27.02 6.67 1.69
C MET A 3 27.69 7.19 2.97
N ASN A 4 28.93 6.80 3.18
CA ASN A 4 29.70 7.23 4.34
C ASN A 4 29.85 8.76 4.39
N TYR A 5 30.16 9.38 3.22
CA TYR A 5 30.25 10.84 3.09
C TYR A 5 28.91 11.53 3.43
N LEU A 6 27.79 11.03 2.91
CA LEU A 6 26.47 11.61 3.21
C LEU A 6 26.14 11.59 4.70
N ILE A 7 26.62 10.59 5.42
CA ILE A 7 26.33 10.42 6.85
C ILE A 7 27.21 11.33 7.70
N TYR A 8 28.52 11.38 7.42
CA TYR A 8 29.46 12.14 8.25
C TYR A 8 29.48 13.64 7.96
N GLU A 9 29.25 14.03 6.73
CA GLU A 9 29.33 15.42 6.31
C GLU A 9 28.06 15.92 5.55
N PRO A 10 26.86 15.74 6.13
CA PRO A 10 25.66 16.21 5.48
C PRO A 10 25.68 17.73 5.37
N LYS A 11 25.42 18.25 4.16
CA LYS A 11 25.34 19.69 3.90
C LYS A 11 24.04 20.00 3.17
N ILE A 12 23.41 21.09 3.54
CA ILE A 12 22.27 21.64 2.82
C ILE A 12 22.75 22.82 2.01
N ASP A 13 22.73 22.68 0.70
CA ASP A 13 22.97 23.82 -0.20
C ASP A 13 21.74 24.75 -0.17
N LYS A 14 22.00 26.05 0.05
CA LYS A 14 20.91 27.01 0.20
C LYS A 14 20.10 27.19 -1.10
N VAL A 15 20.73 27.16 -2.25
CA VAL A 15 20.04 27.34 -3.54
C VAL A 15 19.14 26.12 -3.81
N ILE A 16 19.66 24.90 -3.56
CA ILE A 16 18.90 23.67 -3.72
C ILE A 16 17.73 23.66 -2.72
N PHE A 17 17.94 24.07 -1.48
CA PHE A 17 16.87 24.17 -0.49
C PHE A 17 15.77 25.12 -0.93
N ASP A 18 16.12 26.36 -1.32
CA ASP A 18 15.15 27.38 -1.72
C ASP A 18 14.33 26.92 -2.95
N ASN A 19 15.00 26.28 -3.93
CA ASN A 19 14.33 25.72 -5.10
C ASN A 19 13.37 24.57 -4.70
N THR A 20 13.82 23.66 -3.85
CA THR A 20 12.99 22.54 -3.36
C THR A 20 11.75 23.04 -2.61
N ILE A 21 11.89 24.08 -1.78
CA ILE A 21 10.74 24.70 -1.08
C ILE A 21 9.78 25.34 -2.07
N THR A 22 10.28 25.98 -3.12
CA THR A 22 9.46 26.57 -4.19
C THR A 22 8.68 25.48 -4.93
N GLU A 23 9.35 24.43 -5.38
CA GLU A 23 8.72 23.29 -6.05
C GLU A 23 7.67 22.61 -5.16
N LEU A 24 7.96 22.48 -3.86
CA LEU A 24 7.03 21.89 -2.88
C LEU A 24 5.77 22.74 -2.74
N ARG A 25 5.90 24.08 -2.68
CA ARG A 25 4.76 25.02 -2.65
C ARG A 25 3.91 24.91 -3.91
N GLU A 26 4.55 24.93 -5.08
CA GLU A 26 3.86 24.76 -6.35
C GLU A 26 3.14 23.41 -6.44
N SER A 27 3.79 22.34 -5.96
CA SER A 27 3.19 21.01 -5.88
C SER A 27 1.92 21.01 -5.02
N VAL A 28 1.93 21.64 -3.84
CA VAL A 28 0.76 21.74 -2.96
C VAL A 28 -0.35 22.56 -3.61
N ILE A 29 -0.03 23.69 -4.26
CA ILE A 29 -1.01 24.51 -4.98
C ILE A 29 -1.63 23.72 -6.15
N ASN A 30 -0.79 23.09 -6.96
CA ASN A 30 -1.23 22.35 -8.14
C ASN A 30 -2.01 21.07 -7.77
N LYS A 31 -1.67 20.45 -6.64
CA LYS A 31 -2.36 19.28 -6.12
C LYS A 31 -3.86 19.55 -5.91
N ASN A 32 -4.22 20.72 -5.40
CA ASN A 32 -5.61 21.13 -5.20
C ASN A 32 -6.39 21.27 -6.53
N ASN A 33 -5.70 21.43 -7.65
CA ASN A 33 -6.29 21.46 -8.97
C ASN A 33 -6.39 20.07 -9.62
N SER A 34 -5.74 19.06 -9.06
CA SER A 34 -5.79 17.69 -9.54
C SER A 34 -6.96 16.91 -8.93
N PRO A 35 -7.99 16.51 -9.71
CA PRO A 35 -9.13 15.74 -9.21
C PRO A 35 -8.70 14.47 -8.49
N ARG A 36 -7.72 13.76 -9.05
CA ARG A 36 -7.20 12.51 -8.51
C ARG A 36 -6.46 12.73 -7.18
N ALA A 37 -5.73 13.83 -7.04
CA ALA A 37 -5.00 14.11 -5.81
C ALA A 37 -5.96 14.49 -4.67
N VAL A 38 -6.95 15.36 -4.94
CA VAL A 38 -8.01 15.72 -3.98
C VAL A 38 -8.79 14.48 -3.55
N TYR A 39 -9.12 13.60 -4.49
CA TYR A 39 -9.79 12.34 -4.22
C TYR A 39 -8.97 11.41 -3.30
N SER A 40 -7.67 11.25 -3.59
CA SER A 40 -6.77 10.43 -2.77
C SER A 40 -6.59 10.98 -1.37
N ASP A 41 -6.49 12.30 -1.24
CA ASP A 41 -6.38 12.98 0.06
C ASP A 41 -7.64 12.78 0.91
N GLU A 42 -8.83 12.87 0.30
CA GLU A 42 -10.09 12.65 1.01
C GLU A 42 -10.22 11.19 1.49
N ILE A 43 -9.82 10.22 0.66
CA ILE A 43 -9.75 8.81 1.07
C ILE A 43 -8.84 8.62 2.27
N ASN A 44 -7.61 9.18 2.22
CA ASN A 44 -6.64 9.06 3.31
C ASN A 44 -7.14 9.71 4.60
N LYS A 45 -7.75 10.87 4.50
CA LYS A 45 -8.34 11.61 5.61
C LYS A 45 -9.46 10.82 6.30
N ILE A 46 -10.40 10.28 5.52
CA ILE A 46 -11.50 9.47 6.04
C ILE A 46 -10.95 8.19 6.68
N TYR A 47 -10.09 7.46 5.97
CA TYR A 47 -9.55 6.18 6.45
C TYR A 47 -8.74 6.33 7.74
N SER A 48 -7.95 7.40 7.86
CA SER A 48 -7.12 7.64 9.04
C SER A 48 -7.86 8.30 10.21
N GLY A 49 -9.15 8.59 10.08
CA GLY A 49 -9.88 9.38 11.08
C GLY A 49 -9.31 10.79 11.25
N ASN A 50 -8.83 11.39 10.16
CA ASN A 50 -8.21 12.71 10.14
C ASN A 50 -6.93 12.82 11.01
N HIS A 51 -6.16 11.73 11.07
CA HIS A 51 -4.93 11.72 11.87
C HIS A 51 -3.88 12.69 11.30
N PRO A 52 -3.24 13.57 12.09
CA PRO A 52 -2.35 14.64 11.59
C PRO A 52 -1.19 14.12 10.73
N ARG A 53 -0.60 12.96 11.06
CA ARG A 53 0.49 12.36 10.26
C ARG A 53 0.03 11.72 8.94
N ARG A 54 -1.26 11.68 8.67
CA ARG A 54 -1.86 11.15 7.43
C ARG A 54 -2.53 12.23 6.60
N ASN A 55 -2.64 13.43 7.14
CA ASN A 55 -3.17 14.58 6.41
C ASN A 55 -2.18 15.03 5.32
N PRO A 56 -2.69 15.55 4.21
CA PRO A 56 -1.84 16.14 3.18
C PRO A 56 -1.07 17.34 3.72
N LEU A 57 0.13 17.54 3.17
CA LEU A 57 0.96 18.71 3.47
C LEU A 57 0.24 20.00 3.07
N THR A 58 0.29 21.00 3.92
CA THR A 58 -0.29 22.33 3.70
C THR A 58 0.77 23.39 3.42
N LEU A 59 0.37 24.57 2.93
CA LEU A 59 1.29 25.69 2.74
C LEU A 59 1.84 26.21 4.08
N GLU A 60 1.05 26.14 5.13
CA GLU A 60 1.45 26.47 6.50
C GLU A 60 2.53 25.52 7.02
N ASP A 61 2.39 24.22 6.76
CA ASP A 61 3.41 23.23 7.12
C ASP A 61 4.74 23.53 6.43
N ILE A 62 4.71 23.92 5.16
CA ILE A 62 5.91 24.27 4.39
C ILE A 62 6.64 25.47 5.00
N GLN A 63 5.92 26.47 5.54
CA GLN A 63 6.53 27.61 6.20
C GLN A 63 7.32 27.26 7.45
N LEU A 64 7.01 26.11 8.06
CA LEU A 64 7.70 25.61 9.26
C LEU A 64 9.00 24.86 8.93
N ILE A 65 9.28 24.59 7.66
CA ILE A 65 10.49 23.86 7.23
C ILE A 65 11.66 24.85 7.21
N SER A 66 12.77 24.49 7.83
CA SER A 66 14.03 25.23 7.76
C SER A 66 15.23 24.30 7.63
N PRO A 67 16.35 24.77 7.05
CA PRO A 67 17.59 23.99 6.95
C PRO A 67 18.05 23.42 8.29
N GLU A 68 17.94 24.21 9.36
CA GLU A 68 18.37 23.83 10.70
C GLU A 68 17.52 22.69 11.26
N LYS A 69 16.18 22.76 11.06
CA LYS A 69 15.27 21.68 11.48
C LYS A 69 15.53 20.41 10.69
N ILE A 70 15.70 20.50 9.37
CA ILE A 70 16.03 19.34 8.54
C ILE A 70 17.34 18.71 9.00
N MET A 71 18.39 19.51 9.21
CA MET A 71 19.69 19.01 9.65
C MET A 71 19.60 18.37 11.02
N LYS A 72 18.81 18.93 11.95
CA LYS A 72 18.58 18.35 13.26
C LYS A 72 17.92 16.98 13.16
N GLU A 73 16.83 16.88 12.37
CA GLU A 73 16.14 15.60 12.18
C GLU A 73 16.99 14.58 11.41
N TYR A 74 17.79 15.03 10.45
CA TYR A 74 18.73 14.18 9.75
C TYR A 74 19.74 13.55 10.74
N LYS A 75 20.39 14.38 11.55
CA LYS A 75 21.32 13.87 12.59
C LYS A 75 20.63 12.91 13.55
N ASN A 76 19.45 13.26 14.06
CA ASN A 76 18.69 12.38 14.95
C ASN A 76 18.35 11.02 14.33
N LYS A 77 18.24 10.92 13.01
CA LYS A 77 17.94 9.67 12.30
C LYS A 77 19.19 8.87 11.94
N PHE A 78 20.29 9.56 11.65
CA PHE A 78 21.50 8.97 11.11
C PHE A 78 22.71 9.04 12.07
N ASP A 79 22.50 9.41 13.33
CA ASP A 79 23.57 9.39 14.36
C ASP A 79 23.80 8.00 14.96
N ASN A 80 22.89 7.06 14.72
CA ASN A 80 22.98 5.71 15.26
C ASN A 80 22.65 4.65 14.19
N PHE A 81 23.66 3.93 13.73
CA PHE A 81 23.54 2.89 12.71
C PHE A 81 23.21 1.49 13.26
N SER A 82 23.11 1.30 14.57
CA SER A 82 22.65 0.03 15.14
C SER A 82 21.24 -0.38 14.69
N LYS A 83 20.43 0.58 14.23
CA LYS A 83 19.06 0.38 13.74
C LYS A 83 18.96 0.04 12.25
N PHE A 84 20.08 0.12 11.53
CA PHE A 84 20.07 -0.06 10.09
C PHE A 84 20.41 -1.49 9.71
N ASN A 85 19.68 -2.00 8.74
CA ASN A 85 19.98 -3.27 8.10
C ASN A 85 20.42 -2.99 6.67
N LEU A 86 21.54 -3.56 6.27
CA LEU A 86 22.03 -3.50 4.89
C LEU A 86 21.82 -4.84 4.22
N VAL A 87 21.09 -4.82 3.11
CA VAL A 87 20.88 -6.00 2.26
C VAL A 87 21.56 -5.76 0.93
N VAL A 88 22.45 -6.68 0.55
CA VAL A 88 23.16 -6.62 -0.73
C VAL A 88 22.82 -7.89 -1.52
N VAL A 89 22.35 -7.73 -2.74
CA VAL A 89 22.03 -8.84 -3.66
C VAL A 89 22.60 -8.52 -5.01
N GLY A 90 23.34 -9.47 -5.59
CA GLY A 90 23.95 -9.32 -6.90
C GLY A 90 25.15 -10.23 -7.09
N SER A 91 25.93 -9.98 -8.15
CA SER A 91 27.21 -10.67 -8.40
C SER A 91 28.35 -9.83 -7.84
N PHE A 92 29.06 -10.34 -6.87
CA PHE A 92 30.21 -9.67 -6.24
C PHE A 92 31.19 -10.71 -5.67
N GLU A 93 32.44 -10.29 -5.49
CA GLU A 93 33.42 -11.07 -4.76
C GLU A 93 33.27 -10.85 -3.25
N GLU A 94 33.00 -11.91 -2.49
CA GLU A 94 32.67 -11.82 -1.06
C GLU A 94 33.76 -11.09 -0.22
N LYS A 95 35.04 -11.39 -0.47
CA LYS A 95 36.16 -10.76 0.24
C LYS A 95 36.26 -9.25 -0.06
N GLU A 96 35.97 -8.86 -1.28
CA GLU A 96 36.01 -7.46 -1.67
C GLU A 96 34.85 -6.70 -1.01
N LEU A 97 33.65 -7.25 -1.07
CA LEU A 97 32.47 -6.69 -0.38
C LEU A 97 32.71 -6.57 1.12
N GLU A 98 33.24 -7.61 1.77
CA GLU A 98 33.56 -7.62 3.20
C GLU A 98 34.52 -6.48 3.55
N ASN A 99 35.55 -6.25 2.75
CA ASN A 99 36.50 -5.15 2.93
C ASN A 99 35.82 -3.78 2.83
N TYR A 100 34.93 -3.59 1.86
CA TYR A 100 34.15 -2.35 1.73
C TYR A 100 33.20 -2.16 2.91
N LEU A 101 32.52 -3.21 3.35
CA LEU A 101 31.62 -3.16 4.49
C LEU A 101 32.37 -2.80 5.78
N LYS A 102 33.51 -3.42 6.04
CA LYS A 102 34.38 -3.08 7.19
C LYS A 102 34.84 -1.63 7.16
N LYS A 103 35.27 -1.15 5.98
CA LYS A 103 35.79 0.20 5.82
C LYS A 103 34.75 1.29 5.90
N TYR A 104 33.59 1.10 5.29
CA TYR A 104 32.62 2.18 5.06
C TYR A 104 31.31 2.04 5.85
N ILE A 105 30.98 0.85 6.31
CA ILE A 105 29.73 0.60 7.04
C ILE A 105 29.99 0.30 8.51
N ALA A 106 30.90 -0.62 8.81
CA ALA A 106 31.20 -0.98 10.20
C ALA A 106 31.89 0.15 10.98
N SER A 107 32.41 1.17 10.30
CA SER A 107 32.97 2.39 10.89
C SER A 107 31.91 3.43 11.26
N LEU A 108 30.65 3.23 10.87
CA LEU A 108 29.57 4.18 11.15
C LEU A 108 29.22 4.17 12.65
N PRO A 109 28.78 5.32 13.22
CA PRO A 109 28.41 5.42 14.62
C PRO A 109 27.33 4.41 14.99
N SER A 110 27.54 3.67 16.07
CA SER A 110 26.59 2.68 16.56
C SER A 110 26.50 2.75 18.08
N GLN A 111 25.26 2.86 18.60
CA GLN A 111 24.97 2.89 20.04
C GLN A 111 23.82 1.94 20.32
N GLU A 112 23.78 1.38 21.53
CA GLU A 112 22.61 0.61 21.95
C GLU A 112 21.34 1.47 21.89
N ASP A 113 20.29 0.91 21.30
CA ASP A 113 19.03 1.60 21.18
C ASP A 113 17.85 0.72 21.59
N ASN A 114 17.23 1.14 22.68
CA ASN A 114 16.03 0.51 23.25
C ASN A 114 14.72 1.23 22.81
N SER A 115 14.76 2.05 21.78
CA SER A 115 13.55 2.76 21.33
C SER A 115 12.57 1.82 20.64
N ASN A 116 11.31 1.89 21.07
CA ASN A 116 10.22 1.14 20.46
C ASN A 116 9.51 1.96 19.38
N VAL A 117 9.04 1.27 18.36
CA VAL A 117 8.17 1.87 17.34
C VAL A 117 6.85 2.28 17.96
N LYS A 118 6.48 3.56 17.84
CA LYS A 118 5.17 4.07 18.29
C LYS A 118 4.13 3.86 17.20
N LEU A 119 3.04 3.19 17.55
CA LEU A 119 1.89 3.01 16.67
C LEU A 119 1.15 4.35 16.49
N LEU A 120 0.60 4.58 15.31
CA LEU A 120 -0.17 5.80 15.02
C LEU A 120 -1.55 5.83 15.68
N ASN A 121 -2.11 4.68 16.06
CA ASN A 121 -3.46 4.54 16.62
C ASN A 121 -4.51 5.27 15.77
N LEU A 122 -4.62 4.89 14.50
CA LEU A 122 -5.60 5.49 13.59
C LEU A 122 -7.03 5.21 14.05
N ASN A 123 -7.90 6.23 13.98
CA ASN A 123 -9.33 6.08 14.22
C ASN A 123 -10.04 5.63 12.94
N VAL A 124 -9.74 4.41 12.49
CA VAL A 124 -10.39 3.82 11.31
C VAL A 124 -11.89 3.70 11.57
N PRO A 125 -12.75 4.20 10.65
CA PRO A 125 -14.21 4.13 10.82
C PRO A 125 -14.72 2.71 10.98
N LYS A 126 -15.78 2.56 11.81
CA LYS A 126 -16.43 1.26 12.11
C LYS A 126 -17.88 1.19 11.61
N ASN A 127 -18.23 1.99 10.64
CA ASN A 127 -19.57 2.06 10.02
C ASN A 127 -19.42 2.33 8.51
N ILE A 128 -20.55 2.34 7.80
CA ILE A 128 -20.56 2.72 6.39
C ILE A 128 -20.38 4.24 6.29
N ILE A 129 -19.34 4.68 5.58
CA ILE A 129 -19.13 6.08 5.23
C ILE A 129 -19.22 6.20 3.71
N LYS A 130 -20.05 7.13 3.25
CA LYS A 130 -20.17 7.49 1.83
C LYS A 130 -19.76 8.93 1.63
N LYS A 131 -18.92 9.18 0.65
CA LYS A 131 -18.43 10.52 0.32
C LYS A 131 -18.29 10.71 -1.18
N ASP A 132 -18.93 11.74 -1.69
CA ASP A 132 -18.70 12.20 -3.06
C ASP A 132 -17.69 13.34 -3.05
N VAL A 133 -16.71 13.24 -3.94
CA VAL A 133 -15.73 14.28 -4.26
C VAL A 133 -16.07 14.81 -5.64
N ILE A 134 -16.51 16.06 -5.70
CA ILE A 134 -16.89 16.70 -6.96
C ILE A 134 -15.71 17.51 -7.46
N LYS A 135 -15.00 17.01 -8.49
CA LYS A 135 -13.80 17.66 -9.03
C LYS A 135 -13.49 17.17 -10.43
N GLY A 136 -13.03 18.10 -11.29
CA GLY A 136 -12.61 17.78 -12.66
C GLY A 136 -13.74 17.75 -13.64
N VAL A 137 -13.36 17.54 -14.92
CA VAL A 137 -14.27 17.59 -16.07
C VAL A 137 -14.40 16.25 -16.82
N ASP A 138 -13.75 15.21 -16.32
CA ASP A 138 -13.83 13.87 -16.93
C ASP A 138 -15.26 13.32 -16.88
N LYS A 139 -15.74 12.76 -17.99
CA LYS A 139 -17.09 12.17 -18.06
C LYS A 139 -17.25 10.85 -17.29
N LYS A 140 -16.21 10.46 -16.53
CA LYS A 140 -16.15 9.20 -15.78
C LYS A 140 -16.15 9.47 -14.29
N ALA A 141 -16.84 8.62 -13.56
CA ALA A 141 -16.69 8.53 -12.11
C ALA A 141 -15.61 7.50 -11.76
N THR A 142 -14.86 7.78 -10.69
CA THR A 142 -13.93 6.81 -10.08
C THR A 142 -14.42 6.47 -8.68
N ILE A 143 -14.55 5.19 -8.38
CA ILE A 143 -15.07 4.68 -7.12
C ILE A 143 -14.02 3.87 -6.40
N THR A 144 -13.85 4.09 -5.11
CA THR A 144 -13.03 3.27 -4.22
C THR A 144 -13.85 2.83 -3.02
N LEU A 145 -13.97 1.51 -2.88
CA LEU A 145 -14.55 0.88 -1.71
C LEU A 145 -13.42 0.34 -0.84
N ILE A 146 -13.40 0.67 0.44
CA ILE A 146 -12.39 0.22 1.40
C ILE A 146 -13.08 -0.52 2.53
N PHE A 147 -12.70 -1.76 2.75
CA PHE A 147 -13.17 -2.60 3.83
C PHE A 147 -12.05 -2.76 4.86
N PRO A 148 -12.08 -2.00 5.98
CA PRO A 148 -11.14 -2.20 7.07
C PRO A 148 -11.38 -3.53 7.75
N TYR A 149 -10.30 -4.22 8.10
CA TYR A 149 -10.37 -5.44 8.92
C TYR A 149 -9.12 -5.58 9.79
N ASN A 150 -9.07 -6.58 10.66
CA ASN A 150 -7.90 -6.92 11.44
C ASN A 150 -7.44 -8.34 11.08
N SER A 151 -6.17 -8.47 10.75
CA SER A 151 -5.52 -9.77 10.57
C SER A 151 -4.51 -10.03 11.70
N GLN A 152 -4.16 -11.28 11.89
CA GLN A 152 -2.92 -11.62 12.57
C GLN A 152 -1.86 -11.72 11.47
N TYR A 153 -1.05 -10.66 11.33
CA TYR A 153 -0.03 -10.64 10.28
C TYR A 153 0.90 -11.85 10.44
N GLY A 154 0.75 -12.81 9.56
CA GLY A 154 1.52 -14.04 9.53
C GLY A 154 1.66 -14.56 8.09
N TYR A 155 2.59 -15.47 7.92
CA TYR A 155 2.88 -16.09 6.62
C TYR A 155 1.64 -16.65 5.92
N GLU A 156 0.87 -17.47 6.63
CA GLU A 156 -0.33 -18.11 6.07
C GLU A 156 -1.42 -17.13 5.72
N GLU A 157 -1.76 -16.22 6.65
CA GLU A 157 -2.78 -15.20 6.38
C GLU A 157 -2.38 -14.30 5.21
N LYS A 158 -1.14 -13.83 5.16
CA LYS A 158 -0.66 -13.02 4.03
C LYS A 158 -0.79 -13.76 2.70
N THR A 159 -0.41 -15.03 2.68
CA THR A 159 -0.51 -15.87 1.49
C THR A 159 -1.96 -16.05 1.05
N LEU A 160 -2.85 -16.34 2.00
CA LEU A 160 -4.29 -16.52 1.75
C LEU A 160 -4.97 -15.24 1.29
N TYR A 161 -4.67 -14.08 1.91
CA TYR A 161 -5.26 -12.81 1.49
C TYR A 161 -4.80 -12.39 0.09
N ASN A 162 -3.54 -12.64 -0.26
CA ASN A 162 -3.07 -12.39 -1.62
C ASN A 162 -3.77 -13.29 -2.65
N GLY A 163 -3.94 -14.58 -2.35
CA GLY A 163 -4.69 -15.49 -3.19
C GLY A 163 -6.17 -15.11 -3.29
N PHE A 164 -6.78 -14.74 -2.18
CA PHE A 164 -8.15 -14.26 -2.15
C PHE A 164 -8.35 -13.00 -3.02
N SER A 165 -7.44 -12.02 -2.95
CA SER A 165 -7.50 -10.81 -3.77
C SER A 165 -7.51 -11.15 -5.28
N GLN A 166 -6.70 -12.12 -5.72
CA GLN A 166 -6.69 -12.56 -7.12
C GLN A 166 -8.00 -13.26 -7.52
N ILE A 167 -8.58 -14.08 -6.63
CA ILE A 167 -9.89 -14.71 -6.87
C ILE A 167 -10.99 -13.66 -6.97
N LEU A 168 -10.94 -12.66 -6.09
CA LEU A 168 -11.87 -11.54 -6.12
C LEU A 168 -11.76 -10.73 -7.41
N ASP A 169 -10.54 -10.47 -7.90
CA ASP A 169 -10.33 -9.79 -9.18
C ASP A 169 -10.98 -10.57 -10.33
N ILE A 170 -10.79 -11.89 -10.39
CA ILE A 170 -11.43 -12.74 -11.41
C ILE A 170 -12.96 -12.61 -11.32
N ALA A 171 -13.53 -12.72 -10.12
CA ALA A 171 -14.98 -12.63 -9.93
C ALA A 171 -15.54 -11.25 -10.30
N LEU A 172 -14.84 -10.17 -9.96
CA LEU A 172 -15.24 -8.80 -10.30
C LEU A 172 -15.15 -8.55 -11.81
N ILE A 173 -14.13 -9.05 -12.48
CA ILE A 173 -13.99 -8.93 -13.93
C ILE A 173 -15.15 -9.67 -14.62
N GLU A 174 -15.40 -10.92 -14.27
CA GLU A 174 -16.46 -11.74 -14.84
C GLU A 174 -17.85 -11.14 -14.61
N ASP A 175 -18.18 -10.80 -13.36
CA ASP A 175 -19.54 -10.37 -13.01
C ASP A 175 -19.81 -8.91 -13.43
N ILE A 176 -18.80 -8.03 -13.36
CA ILE A 176 -19.01 -6.60 -13.60
C ILE A 176 -18.58 -6.19 -15.00
N ARG A 177 -17.35 -6.53 -15.41
CA ARG A 177 -16.82 -6.07 -16.70
C ARG A 177 -17.41 -6.86 -17.86
N GLU A 178 -17.51 -8.19 -17.77
CA GLU A 178 -17.93 -9.04 -18.87
C GLU A 178 -19.45 -9.19 -18.97
N LYS A 179 -20.15 -9.41 -17.83
CA LYS A 179 -21.62 -9.62 -17.86
C LYS A 179 -22.41 -8.32 -17.91
N ILE A 180 -22.03 -7.32 -17.10
CA ILE A 180 -22.77 -6.05 -16.98
C ILE A 180 -22.21 -5.01 -17.95
N GLY A 181 -20.88 -4.99 -18.11
CA GLY A 181 -20.19 -3.96 -18.91
C GLY A 181 -20.23 -2.58 -18.26
N GLY A 182 -19.64 -1.60 -18.93
CA GLY A 182 -19.68 -0.19 -18.48
C GLY A 182 -18.62 0.17 -17.43
N VAL A 183 -17.71 -0.74 -17.06
CA VAL A 183 -16.49 -0.42 -16.33
C VAL A 183 -15.28 -0.46 -17.26
N TYR A 184 -14.39 0.52 -17.11
CA TYR A 184 -13.15 0.57 -17.89
C TYR A 184 -12.07 -0.32 -17.26
N SER A 185 -12.01 -0.31 -15.94
CA SER A 185 -11.13 -1.17 -15.14
C SER A 185 -11.79 -1.43 -13.80
N ILE A 186 -11.57 -2.61 -13.25
CA ILE A 186 -11.95 -2.97 -11.89
C ILE A 186 -10.84 -3.85 -11.32
N SER A 187 -10.44 -3.56 -10.10
CA SER A 187 -9.41 -4.35 -9.42
C SER A 187 -9.63 -4.32 -7.91
N SER A 188 -9.11 -5.33 -7.25
CA SER A 188 -9.01 -5.39 -5.80
C SER A 188 -7.56 -5.41 -5.34
N LYS A 189 -7.31 -4.96 -4.12
CA LYS A 189 -6.01 -5.01 -3.47
C LYS A 189 -6.18 -5.24 -1.99
N VAL A 190 -5.47 -6.21 -1.47
CA VAL A 190 -5.31 -6.41 -0.05
C VAL A 190 -4.06 -5.67 0.44
N SER A 191 -4.20 -4.94 1.54
CA SER A 191 -3.10 -4.30 2.25
C SER A 191 -3.07 -4.86 3.67
N LEU A 192 -1.98 -5.52 4.01
CA LEU A 192 -1.73 -6.05 5.35
C LEU A 192 -0.66 -5.22 6.02
N SER A 193 -0.89 -4.84 7.26
CA SER A 193 0.06 -4.07 8.06
C SER A 193 0.92 -5.01 8.90
N PRO A 194 2.24 -5.05 8.69
CA PRO A 194 3.14 -5.75 9.59
C PRO A 194 2.99 -5.19 11.02
N ASN A 195 3.18 -6.05 12.02
CA ASN A 195 3.11 -5.65 13.44
C ASN A 195 1.71 -5.22 13.95
N ASN A 196 0.64 -5.65 13.32
CA ASN A 196 -0.75 -5.42 13.77
C ASN A 196 -1.08 -3.92 14.00
N TYR A 197 -0.64 -3.05 13.11
CA TYR A 197 -0.92 -1.60 13.19
C TYR A 197 -2.40 -1.24 13.02
N GLY A 198 -3.29 -2.24 12.81
CA GLY A 198 -4.73 -2.00 12.63
C GLY A 198 -5.06 -1.26 11.33
N GLU A 199 -4.18 -1.36 10.33
CA GLU A 199 -4.32 -0.69 9.03
C GLU A 199 -4.65 -1.68 7.89
N ASP A 200 -5.07 -2.90 8.22
CA ASP A 200 -5.43 -3.89 7.22
C ASP A 200 -6.69 -3.49 6.48
N LYS A 201 -6.68 -3.65 5.18
CA LYS A 201 -7.82 -3.28 4.33
C LYS A 201 -7.86 -4.04 3.02
N LEU A 202 -9.07 -4.33 2.58
CA LEU A 202 -9.37 -4.68 1.21
C LEU A 202 -9.83 -3.41 0.50
N ILE A 203 -9.23 -3.12 -0.64
CA ILE A 203 -9.57 -1.96 -1.47
C ILE A 203 -10.10 -2.49 -2.81
N ILE A 204 -11.24 -2.00 -3.24
CA ILE A 204 -11.79 -2.26 -4.58
C ILE A 204 -11.90 -0.92 -5.28
N SER A 205 -11.28 -0.80 -6.46
CA SER A 205 -11.28 0.43 -7.24
C SER A 205 -11.74 0.16 -8.67
N TYR A 206 -12.59 1.03 -9.18
CA TYR A 206 -13.09 0.96 -10.56
C TYR A 206 -13.52 2.32 -11.08
N SER A 207 -13.72 2.41 -12.39
CA SER A 207 -14.26 3.60 -13.03
C SER A 207 -15.37 3.22 -14.02
N CYS A 208 -16.42 4.05 -14.07
CA CYS A 208 -17.58 3.85 -14.94
C CYS A 208 -18.19 5.19 -15.35
N ASP A 209 -19.22 5.13 -16.19
CA ASP A 209 -20.02 6.31 -16.51
C ASP A 209 -20.74 6.84 -15.26
N VAL A 210 -20.80 8.17 -15.13
CA VAL A 210 -21.45 8.84 -13.98
C VAL A 210 -22.90 8.38 -13.79
N ALA A 211 -23.66 8.20 -14.89
CA ALA A 211 -25.04 7.74 -14.85
C ALA A 211 -25.21 6.31 -14.32
N ARG A 212 -24.15 5.50 -14.35
CA ARG A 212 -24.19 4.08 -13.96
C ARG A 212 -23.56 3.80 -12.59
N VAL A 213 -23.11 4.83 -11.87
CA VAL A 213 -22.41 4.69 -10.59
C VAL A 213 -23.19 3.79 -9.62
N GLU A 214 -24.46 4.08 -9.36
CA GLU A 214 -25.27 3.33 -8.40
C GLU A 214 -25.59 1.89 -8.87
N GLU A 215 -25.80 1.69 -10.19
CA GLU A 215 -25.99 0.37 -10.79
C GLU A 215 -24.75 -0.51 -10.55
N ILE A 216 -23.58 -0.01 -10.92
CA ILE A 216 -22.31 -0.75 -10.81
C ILE A 216 -21.95 -0.98 -9.34
N LYS A 217 -22.13 0.00 -8.47
CA LYS A 217 -21.94 -0.14 -7.03
C LYS A 217 -22.75 -1.30 -6.44
N LYS A 218 -24.04 -1.35 -6.75
CA LYS A 218 -24.93 -2.45 -6.32
C LYS A 218 -24.45 -3.79 -6.84
N ALA A 219 -24.01 -3.86 -8.08
CA ALA A 219 -23.50 -5.08 -8.68
C ALA A 219 -22.19 -5.55 -7.99
N VAL A 220 -21.25 -4.63 -7.75
CA VAL A 220 -20.02 -4.95 -6.99
C VAL A 220 -20.35 -5.49 -5.60
N LEU A 221 -21.22 -4.82 -4.83
CA LEU A 221 -21.61 -5.29 -3.51
C LEU A 221 -22.32 -6.65 -3.57
N LYS A 222 -23.12 -6.92 -4.59
CA LYS A 222 -23.76 -8.23 -4.82
C LYS A 222 -22.74 -9.33 -5.13
N THR A 223 -21.69 -9.03 -5.91
CA THR A 223 -20.59 -9.99 -6.15
C THR A 223 -19.84 -10.30 -4.86
N LEU A 224 -19.59 -9.29 -4.01
CA LEU A 224 -19.00 -9.51 -2.69
C LEU A 224 -19.90 -10.36 -1.78
N GLU A 225 -21.19 -10.08 -1.77
CA GLU A 225 -22.18 -10.86 -1.01
C GLU A 225 -22.22 -12.33 -1.49
N LYS A 226 -22.22 -12.56 -2.80
CA LYS A 226 -22.12 -13.89 -3.38
C LYS A 226 -20.89 -14.65 -2.88
N LEU A 227 -19.72 -14.02 -2.85
CA LEU A 227 -18.48 -14.62 -2.36
C LEU A 227 -18.52 -14.92 -0.85
N LEU A 228 -19.33 -14.19 -0.05
CA LEU A 228 -19.51 -14.47 1.38
C LEU A 228 -20.34 -15.73 1.64
N TYR A 229 -21.30 -16.04 0.77
CA TYR A 229 -22.32 -17.07 1.01
C TYR A 229 -22.28 -18.24 0.03
N SER A 230 -21.51 -18.13 -1.07
CA SER A 230 -21.37 -19.18 -2.06
C SER A 230 -19.96 -19.78 -2.04
N ASP A 231 -19.88 -21.04 -2.48
CA ASP A 231 -18.60 -21.69 -2.68
C ASP A 231 -17.76 -20.98 -3.75
N ILE A 232 -16.47 -20.83 -3.48
CA ILE A 232 -15.49 -20.39 -4.47
C ILE A 232 -15.30 -21.50 -5.50
N GLU A 233 -15.45 -21.17 -6.78
CA GLU A 233 -15.29 -22.09 -7.89
C GLU A 233 -13.87 -22.65 -7.93
N LYS A 234 -13.75 -23.97 -8.09
CA LYS A 234 -12.45 -24.67 -8.11
C LYS A 234 -11.55 -24.18 -9.22
N GLU A 235 -12.13 -23.80 -10.34
CA GLU A 235 -11.43 -23.29 -11.52
C GLU A 235 -10.70 -21.97 -11.20
N LYS A 236 -11.29 -21.07 -10.43
CA LYS A 236 -10.66 -19.82 -9.99
C LYS A 236 -9.48 -20.08 -9.05
N ILE A 237 -9.64 -21.03 -8.12
CA ILE A 237 -8.55 -21.45 -7.23
C ILE A 237 -7.39 -22.04 -8.05
N ASN A 238 -7.69 -22.95 -8.98
CA ASN A 238 -6.67 -23.55 -9.83
C ASN A 238 -5.92 -22.52 -10.68
N SER A 239 -6.64 -21.53 -11.21
CA SER A 239 -6.04 -20.45 -12.01
C SER A 239 -5.07 -19.61 -11.16
N VAL A 240 -5.44 -19.26 -9.95
CA VAL A 240 -4.59 -18.48 -9.04
C VAL A 240 -3.37 -19.29 -8.59
N VAL A 241 -3.52 -20.58 -8.29
CA VAL A 241 -2.40 -21.47 -7.96
C VAL A 241 -1.41 -21.58 -9.13
N LYS A 242 -1.91 -21.78 -10.35
CA LYS A 242 -1.08 -21.86 -11.54
C LYS A 242 -0.33 -20.55 -11.81
N ASN A 243 -1.01 -19.42 -11.69
CA ASN A 243 -0.40 -18.10 -11.86
C ASN A 243 0.71 -17.85 -10.83
N TYR A 244 0.47 -18.21 -9.57
CA TYR A 244 1.49 -18.12 -8.54
C TYR A 244 2.74 -18.95 -8.86
N GLU A 245 2.56 -20.20 -9.28
CA GLU A 245 3.65 -21.11 -9.67
C GLU A 245 4.48 -20.55 -10.82
N LEU A 246 3.83 -19.99 -11.84
CA LEU A 246 4.51 -19.37 -12.98
C LEU A 246 5.30 -18.13 -12.58
N SER A 247 4.68 -17.23 -11.79
CA SER A 247 5.34 -16.03 -11.29
C SER A 247 6.53 -16.37 -10.40
N TYR A 248 6.36 -17.28 -9.45
CA TYR A 248 7.42 -17.73 -8.55
C TYR A 248 8.64 -18.24 -9.31
N ASN A 249 8.44 -19.14 -10.28
CA ASN A 249 9.52 -19.72 -11.07
C ASN A 249 10.28 -18.70 -11.93
N THR A 250 9.65 -17.58 -12.25
CA THR A 250 10.25 -16.46 -12.97
C THR A 250 10.97 -15.52 -12.02
N GLU A 251 10.30 -15.10 -10.98
CA GLU A 251 10.76 -14.07 -10.04
C GLU A 251 11.98 -14.52 -9.22
N VAL A 252 12.07 -15.78 -8.82
CA VAL A 252 13.23 -16.31 -8.06
C VAL A 252 14.56 -16.20 -8.81
N LYS A 253 14.54 -15.90 -10.10
CA LYS A 253 15.76 -15.69 -10.92
C LYS A 253 16.23 -14.23 -10.88
N GLU A 254 15.42 -13.34 -10.33
CA GLU A 254 15.68 -11.91 -10.33
C GLU A 254 16.30 -11.43 -9.01
N ASN A 255 17.30 -10.56 -9.07
CA ASN A 255 17.91 -9.97 -7.89
C ASN A 255 16.90 -9.18 -7.03
N SER A 256 15.93 -8.54 -7.66
CA SER A 256 14.86 -7.79 -6.99
C SER A 256 13.99 -8.67 -6.09
N PHE A 257 13.75 -9.92 -6.49
CA PHE A 257 13.04 -10.89 -5.66
C PHE A 257 13.81 -11.17 -4.37
N TRP A 258 15.09 -11.48 -4.45
CA TRP A 258 15.92 -11.79 -3.28
C TRP A 258 16.12 -10.58 -2.37
N LEU A 259 16.29 -9.39 -2.96
CA LEU A 259 16.37 -8.15 -2.21
C LEU A 259 15.10 -7.92 -1.36
N ASN A 260 13.93 -8.05 -1.98
CA ASN A 260 12.65 -7.90 -1.29
C ASN A 260 12.44 -9.01 -0.25
N TYR A 261 12.75 -10.26 -0.58
CA TYR A 261 12.62 -11.37 0.35
C TYR A 261 13.49 -11.18 1.60
N LEU A 262 14.76 -10.85 1.44
CA LEU A 262 15.69 -10.64 2.55
C LEU A 262 15.30 -9.40 3.37
N TYR A 263 14.90 -8.31 2.71
CA TYR A 263 14.38 -7.13 3.41
C TYR A 263 13.17 -7.46 4.29
N GLN A 264 12.19 -8.18 3.73
CA GLN A 264 11.02 -8.60 4.51
C GLN A 264 11.40 -9.54 5.67
N LYS A 265 12.33 -10.46 5.44
CA LYS A 265 12.79 -11.39 6.47
C LYS A 265 13.48 -10.71 7.65
N ILE A 266 14.13 -9.58 7.41
CA ILE A 266 14.80 -8.78 8.46
C ILE A 266 13.78 -7.88 9.19
N THR A 267 12.84 -7.28 8.45
CA THR A 267 11.95 -6.24 8.98
C THR A 267 10.63 -6.78 9.55
N VAL A 268 10.26 -8.01 9.20
CA VAL A 268 9.01 -8.64 9.61
C VAL A 268 9.30 -9.92 10.39
N PRO A 269 8.86 -10.03 11.64
CA PRO A 269 9.02 -11.25 12.42
C PRO A 269 8.45 -12.47 11.69
N ASP A 270 9.18 -13.58 11.72
CA ASP A 270 8.79 -14.88 11.16
C ASP A 270 8.37 -14.84 9.67
N TYR A 271 8.86 -13.83 8.93
CA TYR A 271 8.57 -13.72 7.50
C TYR A 271 9.02 -14.94 6.72
N LYS A 272 8.08 -15.50 5.97
CA LYS A 272 8.28 -16.60 5.03
C LYS A 272 7.52 -16.30 3.74
N LEU A 273 8.03 -16.77 2.62
CA LEU A 273 7.33 -16.80 1.35
C LEU A 273 6.91 -18.24 1.06
N ALA A 274 5.66 -18.43 0.63
CA ALA A 274 5.16 -19.75 0.24
C ALA A 274 5.93 -20.30 -0.96
N THR A 275 6.37 -21.54 -0.87
CA THR A 275 6.74 -22.29 -2.08
C THR A 275 5.47 -22.59 -2.90
N PRO A 276 5.57 -22.89 -4.21
CA PRO A 276 4.40 -23.27 -5.01
C PRO A 276 3.59 -24.43 -4.43
N LYS A 277 4.27 -25.40 -3.78
CA LYS A 277 3.62 -26.52 -3.11
C LYS A 277 2.81 -26.04 -1.90
N GLU A 278 3.42 -25.28 -1.00
CA GLU A 278 2.75 -24.72 0.19
C GLU A 278 1.59 -23.80 -0.20
N TYR A 279 1.78 -22.96 -1.25
CA TYR A 279 0.72 -22.12 -1.76
C TYR A 279 -0.49 -22.94 -2.21
N ARG A 280 -0.28 -24.03 -2.94
CA ARG A 280 -1.34 -24.93 -3.38
C ARG A 280 -2.05 -25.60 -2.21
N GLU A 281 -1.31 -26.03 -1.19
CA GLU A 281 -1.86 -26.64 0.03
C GLU A 281 -2.70 -25.66 0.84
N LEU A 282 -2.31 -24.37 0.88
CA LEU A 282 -3.06 -23.31 1.57
C LEU A 282 -4.32 -22.89 0.81
N MET A 283 -4.31 -22.88 -0.53
CA MET A 283 -5.43 -22.39 -1.37
C MET A 283 -6.59 -23.39 -1.40
N THR A 284 -7.20 -23.62 -0.25
CA THR A 284 -8.41 -24.45 -0.13
C THR A 284 -9.66 -23.58 0.01
N LYS A 285 -10.82 -24.10 -0.39
CA LYS A 285 -12.11 -23.40 -0.22
C LYS A 285 -12.33 -22.95 1.22
N GLU A 286 -12.04 -23.83 2.17
CA GLU A 286 -12.21 -23.56 3.61
C GLU A 286 -11.34 -22.40 4.09
N ASN A 287 -10.05 -22.40 3.76
CA ASN A 287 -9.13 -21.35 4.16
C ASN A 287 -9.49 -20.01 3.50
N LEU A 288 -9.79 -20.01 2.21
CA LEU A 288 -10.24 -18.83 1.48
C LEU A 288 -11.53 -18.26 2.03
N TRP A 289 -12.45 -19.11 2.43
CA TRP A 289 -13.70 -18.68 3.06
C TRP A 289 -13.48 -18.00 4.43
N LYS A 290 -12.51 -18.48 5.23
CA LYS A 290 -12.15 -17.84 6.50
C LYS A 290 -11.63 -16.40 6.29
N VAL A 291 -10.73 -16.19 5.33
CA VAL A 291 -10.17 -14.85 5.06
C VAL A 291 -11.17 -13.92 4.38
N ASN A 292 -12.02 -14.46 3.50
CA ASN A 292 -13.08 -13.71 2.85
C ASN A 292 -14.04 -13.09 3.88
N ARG A 293 -14.51 -13.84 4.85
CA ARG A 293 -15.40 -13.36 5.92
C ARG A 293 -14.77 -12.32 6.84
N LYS A 294 -13.44 -12.35 6.98
CA LYS A 294 -12.72 -11.31 7.73
C LYS A 294 -12.57 -10.03 6.89
N ALA A 295 -12.21 -10.17 5.61
CA ALA A 295 -11.90 -9.05 4.73
C ALA A 295 -13.14 -8.27 4.25
N ILE A 296 -14.28 -8.95 4.05
CA ILE A 296 -15.50 -8.33 3.55
C ILE A 296 -16.50 -8.15 4.67
N ASN A 297 -16.73 -6.91 5.06
CA ASN A 297 -17.80 -6.55 5.99
C ASN A 297 -18.73 -5.53 5.34
N LEU A 298 -19.86 -6.00 4.78
CA LEU A 298 -20.84 -5.15 4.10
C LEU A 298 -21.57 -4.16 5.03
N LYS A 299 -21.34 -4.25 6.35
CA LYS A 299 -21.84 -3.29 7.34
C LYS A 299 -20.81 -2.28 7.79
N ASN A 300 -19.56 -2.40 7.31
CA ASN A 300 -18.45 -1.54 7.67
C ASN A 300 -17.51 -1.36 6.47
N TYR A 301 -17.72 -0.29 5.71
CA TYR A 301 -16.84 0.07 4.60
C TYR A 301 -16.90 1.56 4.30
N ILE A 302 -15.89 2.06 3.63
CA ILE A 302 -15.80 3.43 3.14
C ILE A 302 -16.02 3.40 1.63
N ASP A 303 -16.96 4.21 1.15
CA ASP A 303 -17.31 4.40 -0.25
C ASP A 303 -17.01 5.85 -0.64
N VAL A 304 -15.94 6.04 -1.38
CA VAL A 304 -15.60 7.37 -1.92
C VAL A 304 -15.74 7.35 -3.42
N THR A 305 -16.47 8.33 -3.93
CA THR A 305 -16.75 8.48 -5.37
C THR A 305 -16.24 9.82 -5.86
N LEU A 306 -15.35 9.84 -6.83
CA LEU A 306 -14.97 11.03 -7.58
C LEU A 306 -15.97 11.23 -8.74
N ILE A 307 -16.64 12.35 -8.76
CA ILE A 307 -17.62 12.73 -9.77
C ILE A 307 -17.14 14.04 -10.43
N PRO A 308 -17.26 14.19 -11.76
CA PRO A 308 -16.92 15.44 -12.43
C PRO A 308 -17.81 16.62 -11.97
N GLU A 309 -17.27 17.81 -12.02
CA GLU A 309 -18.03 19.03 -11.86
C GLU A 309 -19.07 19.12 -12.99
N LYS A 310 -20.30 19.57 -12.68
CA LYS A 310 -21.29 19.84 -13.71
C LYS A 310 -20.77 20.98 -14.59
N GLU A 311 -20.82 20.82 -15.90
CA GLU A 311 -20.57 21.92 -16.81
C GLU A 311 -21.49 23.09 -16.41
N LYS A 312 -20.87 24.25 -16.12
CA LYS A 312 -21.65 25.49 -15.99
C LYS A 312 -22.17 25.82 -17.38
N ILE A 313 -23.48 25.54 -17.63
CA ILE A 313 -24.21 25.99 -18.82
C ILE A 313 -24.34 27.51 -18.74
#